data_049a9fd6525d973ebddf234cd5e15b02
#
_entry.id   049a9fd6525d973ebddf234cd5e15b02
#
_cell.length_a   1.000
_cell.length_b   1.000
_cell.length_c   1.000
_cell.angle_alpha   90.00
_cell.angle_beta   90.00
_cell.angle_gamma   90.00
#
_symmetry.space_group_name_H-M   'P 1'
#
loop_
_entity.id
_entity.type
_entity.pdbx_description
1 polymer ?
#
loop_
_entity_poly.entity_id
_entity_poly.type
_entity_poly.pdbx_seq_one_letter_code
_entity_poly.pdbx_strand_id
1 'polypeptide(L)'
;MLRAMDSAVAGLRAHQSKLDVIGNNIANVNTFGFKAQTFTFKEAMYQSAVNSTGGVLGTAAGTNGAQYGYGTLMGSIITDMTASTPSQVGGLNACLNAQGFFITASVPDKSTSMTGTDTAEITANIKGAGYEYTRVGQFQLDSRGHLTDGKNFVYGFRTKDDATDVETDNLVSLRVPTAAKLSIAADGTSTWDLEFDDDAESLLTSSIQINSLGEVTVTIPVEVTKGGATVTEDRQVSIGKVAVATFQNQEGLMKAGGSYYVASTGDNSGACSATVPGGATSSLMSGYLEASNVDLAKEFSEMITTQRGVQANS
;
A
#
# COMPACT_ATOMS: atom_id res chain seq x y z
N MET A 1 19.53 32.96 -30.91
CA MET A 1 18.86 33.47 -29.72
C MET A 1 17.59 32.70 -29.38
N LEU A 2 16.69 32.45 -30.33
CA LEU A 2 15.45 31.68 -30.03
C LEU A 2 15.71 30.31 -29.40
N ARG A 3 16.67 29.54 -29.90
CA ARG A 3 17.00 28.20 -29.35
C ARG A 3 17.50 28.23 -27.91
N ALA A 4 18.29 29.26 -27.54
CA ALA A 4 18.76 29.41 -26.18
C ALA A 4 17.62 29.77 -25.22
N MET A 5 16.65 30.55 -25.69
CA MET A 5 15.42 30.85 -24.93
C MET A 5 14.56 29.62 -24.78
N ASP A 6 14.38 28.79 -25.83
CA ASP A 6 13.62 27.55 -25.74
C ASP A 6 14.23 26.57 -24.73
N SER A 7 15.57 26.44 -24.75
CA SER A 7 16.31 25.62 -23.81
C SER A 7 16.16 26.12 -22.36
N ALA A 8 16.23 27.46 -22.14
CA ALA A 8 16.03 28.07 -20.82
C ALA A 8 14.59 27.85 -20.29
N VAL A 9 13.59 28.05 -21.17
CA VAL A 9 12.19 27.85 -20.82
C VAL A 9 11.93 26.36 -20.48
N ALA A 10 12.51 25.40 -21.22
CA ALA A 10 12.41 23.99 -20.91
C ALA A 10 13.01 23.68 -19.53
N GLY A 11 14.20 24.19 -19.23
CA GLY A 11 14.85 24.09 -17.92
C GLY A 11 14.02 24.70 -16.80
N LEU A 12 13.43 25.88 -17.02
CA LEU A 12 12.58 26.54 -16.03
C LEU A 12 11.35 25.72 -15.69
N ARG A 13 10.65 25.18 -16.70
CA ARG A 13 9.48 24.29 -16.50
C ARG A 13 9.85 23.02 -15.73
N ALA A 14 10.97 22.40 -16.08
CA ALA A 14 11.44 21.20 -15.39
C ALA A 14 11.79 21.47 -13.92
N HIS A 15 12.42 22.60 -13.60
CA HIS A 15 12.67 23.01 -12.22
C HIS A 15 11.40 23.38 -11.45
N GLN A 16 10.39 23.98 -12.11
CA GLN A 16 9.08 24.21 -11.47
C GLN A 16 8.41 22.90 -11.09
N SER A 17 8.35 21.93 -12.01
CA SER A 17 7.79 20.60 -11.70
C SER A 17 8.54 19.90 -10.56
N LYS A 18 9.88 20.08 -10.46
CA LYS A 18 10.64 19.57 -9.32
C LYS A 18 10.25 20.28 -8.01
N LEU A 19 10.04 21.60 -8.03
CA LEU A 19 9.57 22.35 -6.85
C LEU A 19 8.19 21.88 -6.38
N ASP A 20 7.28 21.54 -7.29
CA ASP A 20 5.96 21.03 -6.97
C ASP A 20 6.05 19.68 -6.22
N VAL A 21 6.96 18.79 -6.67
CA VAL A 21 7.20 17.50 -6.00
C VAL A 21 7.80 17.70 -4.61
N ILE A 22 8.83 18.57 -4.48
CA ILE A 22 9.45 18.89 -3.18
C ILE A 22 8.42 19.51 -2.23
N GLY A 23 7.59 20.44 -2.72
CA GLY A 23 6.52 21.06 -1.94
C GLY A 23 5.50 20.04 -1.42
N ASN A 24 5.14 19.09 -2.25
CA ASN A 24 4.26 17.98 -1.85
C ASN A 24 4.90 17.08 -0.79
N ASN A 25 6.19 16.75 -0.91
CA ASN A 25 6.91 15.97 0.09
C ASN A 25 6.93 16.70 1.45
N ILE A 26 7.28 17.99 1.47
CA ILE A 26 7.32 18.80 2.69
C ILE A 26 5.93 18.91 3.33
N ALA A 27 4.88 19.12 2.54
CA ALA A 27 3.51 19.22 3.04
C ALA A 27 3.03 17.94 3.74
N ASN A 28 3.53 16.78 3.31
CA ASN A 28 3.12 15.47 3.81
C ASN A 28 4.12 14.80 4.75
N VAL A 29 5.07 15.54 5.33
CA VAL A 29 6.06 14.99 6.27
C VAL A 29 5.43 14.40 7.52
N ASN A 30 4.30 14.94 7.99
CA ASN A 30 3.56 14.45 9.15
C ASN A 30 2.39 13.52 8.78
N THR A 31 2.23 13.18 7.50
CA THR A 31 1.17 12.27 7.04
C THR A 31 1.64 10.83 7.18
N PHE A 32 0.94 10.04 7.99
CA PHE A 32 1.26 8.61 8.16
C PHE A 32 1.13 7.85 6.83
N GLY A 33 2.05 6.92 6.60
CA GLY A 33 2.09 6.09 5.39
C GLY A 33 2.44 6.84 4.10
N PHE A 34 2.78 8.13 4.18
CA PHE A 34 3.21 8.89 3.00
C PHE A 34 4.58 8.43 2.53
N LYS A 35 4.73 8.32 1.21
CA LYS A 35 5.96 7.94 0.53
C LYS A 35 6.48 9.11 -0.29
N ALA A 36 7.72 9.51 -0.02
CA ALA A 36 8.41 10.59 -0.70
C ALA A 36 8.51 10.32 -2.20
N GLN A 37 8.44 11.37 -2.99
CA GLN A 37 8.61 11.30 -4.44
C GLN A 37 9.90 12.01 -4.84
N THR A 38 10.63 11.40 -5.74
CA THR A 38 11.87 11.98 -6.31
C THR A 38 11.65 12.29 -7.78
N PHE A 39 11.99 13.53 -8.16
CA PHE A 39 11.91 14.01 -9.53
C PHE A 39 13.24 13.78 -10.24
N THR A 40 13.20 13.19 -11.44
CA THR A 40 14.38 12.99 -12.29
C THR A 40 14.30 13.85 -13.55
N PHE A 41 15.44 14.38 -13.97
CA PHE A 41 15.55 15.10 -15.24
C PHE A 41 15.94 14.14 -16.35
N LYS A 42 15.45 14.42 -17.54
CA LYS A 42 15.83 13.74 -18.77
C LYS A 42 16.32 14.80 -19.77
N GLU A 43 17.37 14.47 -20.47
CA GLU A 43 17.90 15.27 -21.55
C GLU A 43 16.94 15.32 -22.74
N ALA A 44 16.77 16.51 -23.35
CA ALA A 44 15.94 16.68 -24.54
C ALA A 44 16.69 16.22 -25.80
N MET A 45 16.01 16.29 -26.95
CA MET A 45 16.59 15.88 -28.22
C MET A 45 17.80 16.75 -28.63
N TYR A 46 18.69 16.17 -29.43
CA TYR A 46 19.83 16.85 -30.03
C TYR A 46 19.63 17.04 -31.52
N GLN A 47 20.16 18.14 -32.02
CA GLN A 47 20.28 18.41 -33.44
C GLN A 47 21.76 18.40 -33.85
N SER A 48 22.10 17.58 -34.83
CA SER A 48 23.48 17.59 -35.41
C SER A 48 23.72 18.85 -36.23
N ALA A 49 24.77 19.55 -35.91
CA ALA A 49 25.29 20.70 -36.72
C ALA A 49 26.35 20.24 -37.71
N VAL A 50 27.22 19.35 -37.26
CA VAL A 50 28.27 18.75 -38.05
C VAL A 50 28.27 17.25 -37.82
N ASN A 51 28.29 16.49 -38.87
CA ASN A 51 28.40 15.02 -38.77
C ASN A 51 29.86 14.62 -38.50
N SER A 52 30.04 13.57 -37.70
CA SER A 52 31.33 12.95 -37.50
C SER A 52 31.81 12.26 -38.82
N THR A 53 33.04 12.53 -39.22
CA THR A 53 33.68 11.86 -40.38
C THR A 53 34.93 11.15 -39.91
N GLY A 54 35.11 9.88 -40.34
CA GLY A 54 36.37 9.16 -40.15
C GLY A 54 37.45 9.73 -41.05
N GLY A 55 38.66 9.96 -40.52
CA GLY A 55 39.80 10.35 -41.29
C GLY A 55 40.23 9.25 -42.26
N VAL A 56 40.81 9.64 -43.37
CA VAL A 56 41.46 8.70 -44.29
C VAL A 56 42.97 8.79 -44.06
N LEU A 57 43.59 7.64 -43.80
CA LEU A 57 45.01 7.54 -43.50
C LEU A 57 45.87 8.21 -44.63
N GLY A 58 46.59 9.28 -44.28
CA GLY A 58 47.48 10.01 -45.20
C GLY A 58 46.80 11.07 -46.08
N THR A 59 45.48 11.28 -46.01
CA THR A 59 44.78 12.23 -46.91
C THR A 59 43.88 13.22 -46.20
N ALA A 60 43.19 12.81 -45.12
CA ALA A 60 42.29 13.72 -44.39
C ALA A 60 42.20 13.37 -42.90
N ALA A 61 42.17 14.35 -42.05
CA ALA A 61 41.93 14.20 -40.63
C ALA A 61 40.42 13.96 -40.35
N GLY A 62 40.10 13.08 -39.39
CA GLY A 62 38.73 12.88 -38.93
C GLY A 62 38.21 14.14 -38.21
N THR A 63 36.92 14.41 -38.36
CA THR A 63 36.25 15.51 -37.66
C THR A 63 35.23 14.97 -36.67
N ASN A 64 35.21 15.53 -35.47
CA ASN A 64 34.19 15.16 -34.47
C ASN A 64 32.86 15.81 -34.81
N GLY A 65 31.76 15.09 -34.52
CA GLY A 65 30.41 15.61 -34.65
C GLY A 65 30.15 16.73 -33.63
N ALA A 66 29.46 17.78 -34.06
CA ALA A 66 28.96 18.83 -33.17
C ALA A 66 27.43 18.78 -33.13
N GLN A 67 26.87 18.80 -31.92
CA GLN A 67 25.44 18.69 -31.69
C GLN A 67 24.97 19.76 -30.71
N TYR A 68 23.74 20.27 -30.88
CA TYR A 68 23.07 21.14 -29.93
C TYR A 68 21.94 20.41 -29.23
N GLY A 69 21.84 20.60 -27.90
CA GLY A 69 20.69 20.13 -27.10
C GLY A 69 19.58 21.18 -27.00
N TYR A 70 18.33 20.73 -26.86
CA TYR A 70 17.16 21.57 -26.65
C TYR A 70 16.79 21.72 -25.14
N GLY A 71 17.72 21.43 -24.24
CA GLY A 71 17.52 21.60 -22.81
C GLY A 71 17.11 20.29 -22.12
N THR A 72 16.32 20.40 -21.06
CA THR A 72 15.89 19.28 -20.21
C THR A 72 14.38 19.12 -20.20
N LEU A 73 13.94 17.87 -20.03
CA LEU A 73 12.54 17.51 -19.85
C LEU A 73 12.38 16.79 -18.51
N MET A 74 11.13 16.67 -18.06
CA MET A 74 10.77 15.77 -16.97
C MET A 74 11.09 14.33 -17.40
N GLY A 75 11.90 13.62 -16.61
CA GLY A 75 12.22 12.22 -16.81
C GLY A 75 11.13 11.33 -16.23
N SER A 76 11.14 11.17 -14.91
CA SER A 76 10.16 10.41 -14.17
C SER A 76 9.98 10.98 -12.76
N ILE A 77 8.84 10.67 -12.15
CA ILE A 77 8.59 10.90 -10.73
C ILE A 77 8.52 9.50 -10.11
N ILE A 78 9.52 9.18 -9.29
CA ILE A 78 9.66 7.88 -8.65
C ILE A 78 9.21 8.01 -7.21
N THR A 79 8.36 7.10 -6.73
CA THR A 79 7.95 7.04 -5.33
C THR A 79 8.89 6.12 -4.58
N ASP A 80 9.48 6.60 -3.50
CA ASP A 80 10.33 5.79 -2.62
C ASP A 80 9.47 4.93 -1.70
N MET A 81 9.38 3.63 -1.99
CA MET A 81 8.58 2.66 -1.25
C MET A 81 9.31 2.04 -0.04
N THR A 82 10.49 2.55 0.32
CA THR A 82 11.20 2.06 1.50
C THR A 82 10.38 2.24 2.76
N ALA A 83 10.47 1.26 3.68
CA ALA A 83 9.80 1.34 4.97
C ALA A 83 10.40 2.49 5.80
N SER A 84 9.53 3.23 6.48
CA SER A 84 9.92 4.30 7.40
C SER A 84 9.86 3.81 8.86
N THR A 85 10.33 4.66 9.77
CA THR A 85 10.31 4.35 11.20
C THR A 85 8.86 4.27 11.71
N PRO A 86 8.51 3.18 12.44
CA PRO A 86 7.20 3.10 13.06
C PRO A 86 7.08 4.06 14.24
N SER A 87 5.94 4.75 14.35
CA SER A 87 5.60 5.65 15.46
C SER A 87 4.53 5.01 16.32
N GLN A 88 4.76 4.96 17.63
CA GLN A 88 3.79 4.40 18.56
C GLN A 88 2.63 5.38 18.78
N VAL A 89 1.43 4.94 18.44
CA VAL A 89 0.19 5.73 18.59
C VAL A 89 -0.79 5.04 19.56
N GLY A 90 -0.68 3.72 19.70
CA GLY A 90 -1.61 2.90 20.48
C GLY A 90 -2.92 2.61 19.72
N GLY A 91 -3.90 2.02 20.40
CA GLY A 91 -5.19 1.66 19.79
C GLY A 91 -5.11 0.51 18.79
N LEU A 92 -6.10 0.44 17.90
CA LEU A 92 -6.23 -0.61 16.89
C LEU A 92 -5.41 -0.29 15.62
N ASN A 93 -4.19 0.19 15.81
CA ASN A 93 -3.31 0.56 14.72
C ASN A 93 -2.34 -0.58 14.42
N ALA A 94 -1.93 -0.72 13.16
CA ALA A 94 -0.96 -1.71 12.76
C ALA A 94 -0.02 -1.16 11.68
N CYS A 95 1.27 -1.36 11.85
CA CYS A 95 2.31 -0.99 10.89
C CYS A 95 2.94 -2.24 10.29
N LEU A 96 3.20 -2.21 8.98
CA LEU A 96 3.95 -3.24 8.27
C LEU A 96 5.46 -3.03 8.49
N ASN A 97 6.15 -4.04 9.00
CA ASN A 97 7.60 -3.97 9.24
C ASN A 97 8.46 -4.26 7.99
N ALA A 98 7.82 -4.52 6.85
CA ALA A 98 8.49 -4.78 5.57
C ALA A 98 7.67 -4.26 4.39
N GLN A 99 8.01 -4.69 3.19
CA GLN A 99 7.27 -4.36 1.97
C GLN A 99 5.89 -5.03 1.97
N GLY A 100 4.89 -4.32 1.44
CA GLY A 100 3.51 -4.79 1.33
C GLY A 100 2.52 -3.65 1.56
N PHE A 101 1.24 -3.93 1.37
CA PHE A 101 0.16 -2.97 1.56
C PHE A 101 -1.04 -3.67 2.20
N PHE A 102 -1.78 -2.96 3.00
CA PHE A 102 -3.10 -3.39 3.44
C PHE A 102 -4.08 -3.31 2.27
N ILE A 103 -4.98 -4.28 2.19
CA ILE A 103 -5.99 -4.36 1.14
C ILE A 103 -7.28 -3.77 1.68
N THR A 104 -7.82 -2.80 0.97
CA THR A 104 -9.07 -2.14 1.35
C THR A 104 -10.00 -2.01 0.15
N ALA A 105 -11.30 -1.92 0.38
CA ALA A 105 -12.26 -1.61 -0.66
C ALA A 105 -13.43 -0.79 -0.10
N SER A 106 -14.08 -0.05 -0.97
CA SER A 106 -15.25 0.77 -0.61
C SER A 106 -16.54 -0.05 -0.38
N VAL A 107 -16.55 -1.32 -0.77
CA VAL A 107 -17.70 -2.23 -0.65
C VAL A 107 -17.33 -3.39 0.26
N PRO A 108 -18.16 -3.76 1.27
CA PRO A 108 -17.82 -4.82 2.24
C PRO A 108 -17.92 -6.24 1.66
N ASP A 109 -18.76 -6.46 0.65
CA ASP A 109 -19.17 -7.80 0.21
C ASP A 109 -18.41 -8.35 -1.01
N LYS A 110 -17.22 -7.81 -1.29
CA LYS A 110 -16.37 -8.40 -2.33
C LYS A 110 -15.68 -9.63 -1.78
N SER A 111 -16.10 -10.80 -2.23
CA SER A 111 -15.31 -12.03 -2.06
C SER A 111 -14.48 -12.27 -3.30
N THR A 112 -13.16 -12.36 -3.14
CA THR A 112 -12.25 -12.66 -4.24
C THR A 112 -11.53 -13.96 -3.96
N SER A 113 -11.70 -14.93 -4.86
CA SER A 113 -11.03 -16.21 -4.76
C SER A 113 -9.52 -16.07 -4.97
N MET A 114 -8.76 -16.60 -4.00
CA MET A 114 -7.30 -16.74 -4.07
C MET A 114 -6.90 -18.13 -4.55
N THR A 115 -7.87 -19.00 -4.80
CA THR A 115 -7.65 -20.36 -5.29
C THR A 115 -7.39 -20.30 -6.79
N GLY A 116 -6.15 -20.39 -7.20
CA GLY A 116 -5.73 -20.45 -8.60
C GLY A 116 -4.52 -21.37 -8.73
N THR A 117 -4.45 -22.10 -9.83
CA THR A 117 -3.30 -22.95 -10.15
C THR A 117 -2.12 -22.12 -10.64
N ASP A 118 -2.35 -20.86 -11.03
CA ASP A 118 -1.35 -19.98 -11.60
C ASP A 118 -1.37 -18.58 -10.93
N THR A 119 -0.18 -18.07 -10.65
CA THR A 119 0.01 -16.71 -10.09
C THR A 119 -0.62 -15.63 -10.97
N ALA A 120 -0.69 -15.84 -12.27
CA ALA A 120 -1.30 -14.91 -13.21
C ALA A 120 -2.82 -14.79 -13.01
N GLU A 121 -3.51 -15.89 -12.71
CA GLU A 121 -4.95 -15.91 -12.44
C GLU A 121 -5.28 -15.20 -11.12
N ILE A 122 -4.54 -15.49 -10.06
CA ILE A 122 -4.68 -14.81 -8.76
C ILE A 122 -4.44 -13.30 -8.91
N THR A 123 -3.40 -12.91 -9.65
CA THR A 123 -3.09 -11.50 -9.95
C THR A 123 -4.24 -10.82 -10.70
N ALA A 124 -4.83 -11.49 -11.70
CA ALA A 124 -5.95 -10.96 -12.48
C ALA A 124 -7.19 -10.77 -11.60
N ASN A 125 -7.49 -11.71 -10.71
CA ASN A 125 -8.61 -11.65 -9.77
C ASN A 125 -8.45 -10.47 -8.80
N ILE A 126 -7.27 -10.29 -8.19
CA ILE A 126 -7.01 -9.20 -7.26
C ILE A 126 -7.09 -7.83 -7.96
N LYS A 127 -6.44 -7.67 -9.13
CA LYS A 127 -6.45 -6.41 -9.89
C LYS A 127 -7.82 -6.11 -10.49
N GLY A 128 -8.55 -7.13 -10.93
CA GLY A 128 -9.90 -7.02 -11.48
C GLY A 128 -10.96 -6.65 -10.44
N ALA A 129 -10.75 -7.00 -9.19
CA ALA A 129 -11.66 -6.66 -8.10
C ALA A 129 -11.67 -5.16 -7.73
N GLY A 130 -10.67 -4.37 -8.16
CA GLY A 130 -10.62 -2.92 -7.91
C GLY A 130 -10.44 -2.60 -6.42
N TYR A 131 -9.48 -3.27 -5.79
CA TYR A 131 -9.04 -2.96 -4.44
C TYR A 131 -8.20 -1.69 -4.40
N GLU A 132 -8.28 -0.97 -3.29
CA GLU A 132 -7.36 0.11 -2.94
C GLU A 132 -6.34 -0.44 -1.93
N TYR A 133 -5.10 -0.02 -2.07
CA TYR A 133 -3.97 -0.46 -1.25
C TYR A 133 -3.45 0.68 -0.42
N THR A 134 -3.23 0.46 0.86
CA THR A 134 -2.73 1.51 1.76
C THR A 134 -1.60 0.99 2.65
N ARG A 135 -0.71 1.90 3.05
CA ARG A 135 0.30 1.67 4.10
C ARG A 135 -0.16 2.22 5.46
N VAL A 136 -1.23 3.00 5.46
CA VAL A 136 -1.80 3.53 6.70
C VAL A 136 -2.62 2.42 7.36
N GLY A 137 -2.16 1.93 8.48
CA GLY A 137 -2.84 0.90 9.25
C GLY A 137 -3.63 1.48 10.41
N GLN A 138 -4.34 2.59 10.19
CA GLN A 138 -5.22 3.17 11.20
C GLN A 138 -6.59 2.51 11.10
N PHE A 139 -6.83 1.51 11.93
CA PHE A 139 -8.05 0.74 11.88
C PHE A 139 -9.06 1.18 12.94
N GLN A 140 -10.34 1.05 12.62
CA GLN A 140 -11.48 1.33 13.47
C GLN A 140 -12.56 0.28 13.22
N LEU A 141 -13.42 0.09 14.21
CA LEU A 141 -14.60 -0.73 14.06
C LEU A 141 -15.80 0.14 13.70
N ASP A 142 -16.53 -0.24 12.66
CA ASP A 142 -17.79 0.41 12.29
C ASP A 142 -18.94 -0.08 13.18
N SER A 143 -20.07 0.65 13.17
CA SER A 143 -21.30 0.29 13.90
C SER A 143 -21.87 -1.08 13.54
N ARG A 144 -21.56 -1.58 12.35
CA ARG A 144 -21.94 -2.92 11.87
C ARG A 144 -20.90 -4.00 12.16
N GLY A 145 -19.83 -3.68 12.89
CA GLY A 145 -18.76 -4.60 13.23
C GLY A 145 -17.74 -4.86 12.14
N HIS A 146 -17.73 -4.10 11.04
CA HIS A 146 -16.69 -4.19 10.03
C HIS A 146 -15.42 -3.45 10.48
N LEU A 147 -14.27 -4.03 10.19
CA LEU A 147 -12.99 -3.37 10.33
C LEU A 147 -12.78 -2.39 9.18
N THR A 148 -12.60 -1.09 9.48
CA THR A 148 -12.45 -0.02 8.50
C THR A 148 -11.20 0.80 8.78
N ASP A 149 -10.70 1.51 7.79
CA ASP A 149 -9.64 2.51 7.93
C ASP A 149 -10.17 3.96 7.99
N GLY A 150 -11.48 4.10 8.27
CA GLY A 150 -12.19 5.38 8.31
C GLY A 150 -12.85 5.77 6.99
N LYS A 151 -12.45 5.18 5.86
CA LYS A 151 -13.05 5.38 4.54
C LYS A 151 -13.48 4.05 3.90
N ASN A 152 -12.59 3.07 3.92
CA ASN A 152 -12.74 1.78 3.25
C ASN A 152 -12.79 0.63 4.25
N PHE A 153 -13.38 -0.49 3.84
CA PHE A 153 -13.37 -1.74 4.58
C PHE A 153 -12.04 -2.45 4.43
N VAL A 154 -11.51 -2.99 5.53
CA VAL A 154 -10.25 -3.74 5.54
C VAL A 154 -10.51 -5.19 5.19
N TYR A 155 -9.75 -5.70 4.24
CA TYR A 155 -9.87 -7.06 3.75
C TYR A 155 -8.82 -7.97 4.38
N GLY A 156 -9.22 -9.21 4.57
CA GLY A 156 -8.38 -10.22 5.17
C GLY A 156 -8.90 -11.63 4.89
N PHE A 157 -8.28 -12.55 5.56
CA PHE A 157 -8.65 -13.96 5.54
C PHE A 157 -9.45 -14.27 6.81
N ARG A 158 -10.69 -14.69 6.65
CA ARG A 158 -11.58 -15.01 7.78
C ARG A 158 -11.15 -16.31 8.47
N THR A 159 -11.35 -16.39 9.75
CA THR A 159 -11.20 -17.64 10.49
C THR A 159 -12.31 -18.60 10.08
N LYS A 160 -11.98 -19.88 9.94
CA LYS A 160 -12.98 -20.95 9.71
C LYS A 160 -13.96 -21.05 10.88
N ASP A 161 -15.10 -21.63 10.63
CA ASP A 161 -16.17 -21.79 11.63
C ASP A 161 -15.68 -22.51 12.90
N ASP A 162 -14.60 -23.31 12.82
CA ASP A 162 -13.98 -24.01 13.95
C ASP A 162 -13.02 -23.14 14.79
N ALA A 163 -12.84 -21.86 14.45
CA ALA A 163 -11.97 -20.90 15.11
C ALA A 163 -10.49 -21.33 15.28
N THR A 164 -10.06 -22.38 14.59
CA THR A 164 -8.71 -22.95 14.74
C THR A 164 -7.75 -22.57 13.63
N ASP A 165 -8.27 -22.34 12.42
CA ASP A 165 -7.45 -22.02 11.24
C ASP A 165 -8.10 -20.91 10.41
N VAL A 166 -7.32 -20.31 9.55
CA VAL A 166 -7.75 -19.21 8.68
C VAL A 166 -7.98 -19.72 7.26
N GLU A 167 -9.11 -19.36 6.67
CA GLU A 167 -9.42 -19.69 5.28
C GLU A 167 -8.65 -18.76 4.34
N THR A 168 -7.57 -19.25 3.75
CA THR A 168 -6.72 -18.50 2.82
C THR A 168 -7.23 -18.48 1.39
N ASP A 169 -8.31 -19.20 1.10
CA ASP A 169 -8.85 -19.39 -0.24
C ASP A 169 -9.67 -18.21 -0.73
N ASN A 170 -10.23 -17.43 0.19
CA ASN A 170 -11.07 -16.29 -0.13
C ASN A 170 -10.64 -15.03 0.64
N LEU A 171 -10.48 -13.92 -0.09
CA LEU A 171 -10.26 -12.61 0.49
C LEU A 171 -11.61 -11.94 0.73
N VAL A 172 -11.93 -11.64 1.98
CA VAL A 172 -13.21 -11.06 2.41
C VAL A 172 -13.00 -9.88 3.36
N SER A 173 -14.01 -9.05 3.55
CA SER A 173 -13.96 -8.01 4.57
C SER A 173 -13.93 -8.63 5.97
N LEU A 174 -13.08 -8.10 6.84
CA LEU A 174 -13.03 -8.55 8.23
C LEU A 174 -14.18 -7.92 9.01
N ARG A 175 -14.95 -8.77 9.69
CA ARG A 175 -16.13 -8.37 10.46
C ARG A 175 -16.23 -9.17 11.76
N VAL A 176 -16.75 -8.53 12.79
CA VAL A 176 -17.14 -9.19 14.04
C VAL A 176 -18.34 -10.10 13.75
N PRO A 177 -18.35 -11.35 14.25
CA PRO A 177 -19.48 -12.26 14.03
C PRO A 177 -20.79 -11.71 14.62
N THR A 178 -21.90 -12.06 14.01
CA THR A 178 -23.26 -11.72 14.44
C THR A 178 -23.77 -12.67 15.51
N ALA A 179 -23.29 -13.92 15.49
CA ALA A 179 -23.53 -14.90 16.54
C ALA A 179 -22.27 -15.78 16.73
N ALA A 180 -22.01 -16.15 17.97
CA ALA A 180 -20.91 -17.02 18.33
C ALA A 180 -21.40 -18.07 19.34
N LYS A 181 -21.30 -19.34 18.96
CA LYS A 181 -21.68 -20.48 19.78
C LYS A 181 -20.51 -21.42 19.98
N LEU A 182 -20.33 -21.89 21.18
CA LEU A 182 -19.34 -22.89 21.53
C LEU A 182 -20.04 -24.11 22.14
N SER A 183 -20.02 -25.22 21.43
CA SER A 183 -20.53 -26.48 21.92
C SER A 183 -19.37 -27.31 22.45
N ILE A 184 -19.45 -27.69 23.75
CA ILE A 184 -18.47 -28.56 24.38
C ILE A 184 -19.12 -29.94 24.53
N ALA A 185 -18.65 -30.92 23.75
CA ALA A 185 -19.10 -32.29 23.84
C ALA A 185 -18.61 -33.01 25.13
N ALA A 186 -19.24 -34.10 25.51
CA ALA A 186 -18.88 -34.84 26.74
C ALA A 186 -17.47 -35.46 26.68
N ASP A 187 -16.90 -35.63 25.49
CA ASP A 187 -15.54 -36.11 25.24
C ASP A 187 -14.46 -35.00 25.35
N GLY A 188 -14.88 -33.77 25.64
CA GLY A 188 -13.98 -32.61 25.73
C GLY A 188 -13.69 -31.92 24.39
N THR A 189 -14.28 -32.39 23.30
CA THR A 189 -14.16 -31.73 21.98
C THR A 189 -14.98 -30.44 22.00
N SER A 190 -14.36 -29.33 21.64
CA SER A 190 -15.03 -28.04 21.51
C SER A 190 -15.25 -27.73 20.04
N THR A 191 -16.48 -27.43 19.66
CA THR A 191 -16.86 -27.03 18.31
C THR A 191 -17.34 -25.58 18.33
N TRP A 192 -16.70 -24.74 17.57
CA TRP A 192 -17.11 -23.36 17.36
C TRP A 192 -18.10 -23.28 16.20
N ASP A 193 -19.04 -22.36 16.30
CA ASP A 193 -19.99 -22.03 15.25
C ASP A 193 -20.11 -20.50 15.22
N LEU A 194 -19.47 -19.88 14.23
CA LEU A 194 -19.42 -18.44 14.05
C LEU A 194 -20.28 -18.06 12.85
N GLU A 195 -21.33 -17.31 13.11
CA GLU A 195 -22.21 -16.79 12.06
C GLU A 195 -21.81 -15.35 11.68
N PHE A 196 -21.75 -15.08 10.38
CA PHE A 196 -21.46 -13.77 9.81
C PHE A 196 -22.58 -13.42 8.84
N ASP A 197 -23.60 -12.73 9.34
CA ASP A 197 -24.74 -12.28 8.53
C ASP A 197 -24.61 -10.78 8.26
N ASP A 198 -24.54 -10.39 7.01
CA ASP A 198 -24.29 -8.98 6.60
C ASP A 198 -25.51 -8.08 6.87
N ASP A 199 -26.70 -8.64 7.02
CA ASP A 199 -27.93 -7.92 7.34
C ASP A 199 -28.21 -7.84 8.86
N ALA A 200 -27.50 -8.61 9.68
CA ALA A 200 -27.66 -8.62 11.13
C ALA A 200 -26.65 -7.70 11.84
N GLU A 201 -27.05 -7.24 13.03
CA GLU A 201 -26.20 -6.45 13.91
C GLU A 201 -25.11 -7.32 14.53
N SER A 202 -23.85 -6.86 14.53
CA SER A 202 -22.73 -7.61 15.12
C SER A 202 -22.85 -7.68 16.64
N LEU A 203 -22.25 -8.71 17.26
CA LEU A 203 -22.17 -8.83 18.70
C LEU A 203 -21.43 -7.63 19.32
N LEU A 204 -21.88 -7.20 20.50
CA LEU A 204 -21.22 -6.16 21.28
C LEU A 204 -19.81 -6.61 21.64
N THR A 205 -18.82 -5.85 21.20
CA THR A 205 -17.40 -6.15 21.40
C THR A 205 -16.88 -5.39 22.62
N SER A 206 -16.40 -6.10 23.63
CA SER A 206 -15.78 -5.49 24.82
C SER A 206 -14.37 -5.02 24.56
N SER A 207 -13.61 -5.71 23.74
CA SER A 207 -12.26 -5.32 23.31
C SER A 207 -11.91 -5.92 21.96
N ILE A 208 -11.08 -5.20 21.19
CA ILE A 208 -10.52 -5.67 19.92
C ILE A 208 -9.02 -5.42 19.91
N GLN A 209 -8.25 -6.37 19.40
CA GLN A 209 -6.80 -6.30 19.35
C GLN A 209 -6.29 -6.94 18.05
N ILE A 210 -5.16 -6.43 17.55
CA ILE A 210 -4.44 -7.03 16.43
C ILE A 210 -3.08 -7.48 16.96
N ASN A 211 -2.71 -8.72 16.69
CA ASN A 211 -1.41 -9.25 17.10
C ASN A 211 -0.34 -9.06 15.99
N SER A 212 0.91 -9.44 16.27
CA SER A 212 2.02 -9.33 15.31
C SER A 212 1.92 -10.24 14.09
N LEU A 213 1.05 -11.23 14.12
CA LEU A 213 0.74 -12.13 13.01
C LEU A 213 -0.45 -11.63 12.18
N GLY A 214 -0.93 -10.41 12.45
CA GLY A 214 -2.08 -9.83 11.76
C GLY A 214 -3.43 -10.41 12.15
N GLU A 215 -3.46 -11.27 13.18
CA GLU A 215 -4.69 -11.85 13.66
C GLU A 215 -5.48 -10.81 14.46
N VAL A 216 -6.73 -10.66 14.10
CA VAL A 216 -7.67 -9.77 14.76
C VAL A 216 -8.50 -10.58 15.74
N THR A 217 -8.32 -10.31 17.02
CA THR A 217 -9.04 -10.97 18.11
C THR A 217 -10.01 -10.01 18.76
N VAL A 218 -11.21 -10.48 19.02
CA VAL A 218 -12.28 -9.73 19.68
C VAL A 218 -12.75 -10.45 20.91
N THR A 219 -13.14 -9.72 21.94
CA THR A 219 -13.81 -10.27 23.12
C THR A 219 -15.31 -10.01 22.97
N ILE A 220 -16.07 -11.08 22.79
CA ILE A 220 -17.51 -11.05 22.54
C ILE A 220 -18.23 -12.01 23.49
N PRO A 221 -19.52 -11.79 23.79
CA PRO A 221 -20.34 -12.75 24.49
C PRO A 221 -20.61 -13.97 23.61
N VAL A 222 -20.20 -15.13 24.07
CA VAL A 222 -20.34 -16.41 23.37
C VAL A 222 -21.32 -17.30 24.13
N GLU A 223 -22.25 -17.94 23.43
CA GLU A 223 -23.14 -18.97 24.00
C GLU A 223 -22.37 -20.28 24.14
N VAL A 224 -22.02 -20.64 25.36
CA VAL A 224 -21.33 -21.90 25.68
C VAL A 224 -22.35 -22.95 26.11
N THR A 225 -22.50 -24.03 25.32
CA THR A 225 -23.32 -25.16 25.66
C THR A 225 -22.47 -26.31 26.24
N LYS A 226 -22.69 -26.63 27.51
CA LYS A 226 -22.01 -27.70 28.22
C LYS A 226 -23.02 -28.60 28.93
N GLY A 227 -23.07 -29.88 28.54
CA GLY A 227 -23.94 -30.83 29.16
C GLY A 227 -25.45 -30.53 29.08
N GLY A 228 -25.88 -29.76 28.06
CA GLY A 228 -27.27 -29.34 27.86
C GLY A 228 -27.67 -28.01 28.57
N ALA A 229 -26.74 -27.37 29.27
CA ALA A 229 -26.94 -26.04 29.81
C ALA A 229 -26.21 -25.02 28.93
N THR A 230 -26.89 -23.94 28.57
CA THR A 230 -26.29 -22.81 27.78
C THR A 230 -26.04 -21.64 28.73
N VAL A 231 -24.82 -21.14 28.73
CA VAL A 231 -24.41 -20.00 29.53
C VAL A 231 -23.66 -19.01 28.59
N THR A 232 -23.97 -17.74 28.70
CA THR A 232 -23.25 -16.70 27.94
C THR A 232 -22.02 -16.27 28.74
N GLU A 233 -20.84 -16.41 28.13
CA GLU A 233 -19.56 -16.00 28.70
C GLU A 233 -18.81 -15.11 27.71
N ASP A 234 -18.12 -14.07 28.22
CA ASP A 234 -17.21 -13.26 27.40
C ASP A 234 -15.97 -14.08 27.05
N ARG A 235 -15.74 -14.31 25.77
CA ARG A 235 -14.57 -15.05 25.30
C ARG A 235 -13.85 -14.28 24.19
N GLN A 236 -12.55 -14.49 24.15
CA GLN A 236 -11.71 -13.98 23.06
C GLN A 236 -11.81 -14.93 21.87
N VAL A 237 -12.20 -14.37 20.73
CA VAL A 237 -12.38 -15.12 19.47
C VAL A 237 -11.53 -14.43 18.38
N SER A 238 -10.88 -15.24 17.55
CA SER A 238 -10.19 -14.76 16.35
C SER A 238 -11.20 -14.64 15.22
N ILE A 239 -11.33 -13.45 14.64
CA ILE A 239 -12.24 -13.22 13.50
C ILE A 239 -11.54 -13.41 12.15
N GLY A 240 -10.23 -13.37 12.13
CA GLY A 240 -9.42 -13.56 10.93
C GLY A 240 -8.08 -12.88 11.01
N LYS A 241 -7.37 -12.87 9.90
CA LYS A 241 -6.07 -12.19 9.74
C LYS A 241 -6.15 -11.15 8.65
N VAL A 242 -5.58 -9.98 8.91
CA VAL A 242 -5.48 -8.90 7.92
C VAL A 242 -4.62 -9.38 6.76
N ALA A 243 -5.09 -9.20 5.52
CA ALA A 243 -4.33 -9.57 4.34
C ALA A 243 -3.31 -8.48 3.97
N VAL A 244 -2.15 -8.92 3.54
CA VAL A 244 -1.08 -8.07 3.02
C VAL A 244 -0.86 -8.38 1.55
N ALA A 245 -1.04 -7.36 0.69
CA ALA A 245 -0.72 -7.45 -0.72
C ALA A 245 0.77 -7.17 -0.94
N THR A 246 1.41 -8.01 -1.73
CA THR A 246 2.77 -7.82 -2.21
C THR A 246 2.77 -7.74 -3.73
N PHE A 247 3.54 -6.80 -4.27
CA PHE A 247 3.67 -6.56 -5.70
C PHE A 247 5.11 -6.80 -6.14
N GLN A 248 5.29 -7.35 -7.33
CA GLN A 248 6.61 -7.53 -7.93
C GLN A 248 7.31 -6.18 -8.15
N ASN A 249 6.55 -5.16 -8.56
CA ASN A 249 7.02 -3.78 -8.70
C ASN A 249 6.05 -2.83 -8.00
N GLN A 250 6.41 -2.34 -6.83
CA GLN A 250 5.59 -1.41 -6.03
C GLN A 250 5.56 0.01 -6.62
N GLU A 251 6.60 0.40 -7.35
CA GLU A 251 6.68 1.72 -7.98
C GLU A 251 5.69 1.86 -9.16
N GLY A 252 5.21 0.72 -9.70
CA GLY A 252 4.22 0.69 -10.76
C GLY A 252 2.79 0.99 -10.31
N LEU A 253 2.55 1.11 -9.01
CA LEU A 253 1.24 1.44 -8.47
C LEU A 253 0.90 2.92 -8.67
N MET A 254 -0.35 3.20 -9.00
CA MET A 254 -0.85 4.58 -9.15
C MET A 254 -1.42 5.10 -7.83
N LYS A 255 -1.13 6.35 -7.48
CA LYS A 255 -1.74 7.01 -6.31
C LYS A 255 -3.18 7.39 -6.62
N ALA A 256 -4.12 6.97 -5.76
CA ALA A 256 -5.54 7.34 -5.85
C ALA A 256 -5.93 8.52 -4.94
N GLY A 257 -4.97 9.07 -4.18
CA GLY A 257 -5.20 10.10 -3.17
C GLY A 257 -5.44 9.52 -1.78
N GLY A 258 -5.29 10.35 -0.73
CA GLY A 258 -5.53 9.92 0.65
C GLY A 258 -4.63 8.78 1.14
N SER A 259 -3.41 8.66 0.63
CA SER A 259 -2.45 7.57 0.89
C SER A 259 -2.89 6.19 0.35
N TYR A 260 -3.84 6.16 -0.59
CA TYR A 260 -4.23 4.94 -1.30
C TYR A 260 -3.50 4.81 -2.63
N TYR A 261 -3.26 3.55 -2.98
CA TYR A 261 -2.71 3.12 -4.26
C TYR A 261 -3.69 2.20 -4.95
N VAL A 262 -3.70 2.21 -6.26
CA VAL A 262 -4.50 1.29 -7.08
C VAL A 262 -3.61 0.54 -8.05
N ALA A 263 -3.95 -0.72 -8.26
CA ALA A 263 -3.38 -1.55 -9.31
C ALA A 263 -4.47 -1.82 -10.35
N SER A 264 -4.12 -1.75 -11.62
CA SER A 264 -5.01 -2.08 -12.72
C SER A 264 -4.44 -3.17 -13.60
N THR A 265 -5.31 -3.86 -14.31
CA THR A 265 -4.88 -4.87 -15.28
C THR A 265 -4.08 -4.19 -16.40
N GLY A 266 -2.81 -4.60 -16.56
CA GLY A 266 -1.91 -4.04 -17.56
C GLY A 266 -1.02 -2.90 -17.08
N ASP A 267 -1.05 -2.55 -15.79
CA ASP A 267 -0.08 -1.65 -15.18
C ASP A 267 1.31 -2.30 -15.02
N ASN A 268 2.31 -1.50 -14.64
CA ASN A 268 3.69 -1.96 -14.43
C ASN A 268 3.93 -2.54 -13.02
N SER A 269 2.90 -2.86 -12.25
CA SER A 269 3.05 -3.42 -10.90
C SER A 269 3.43 -4.91 -10.89
N GLY A 270 3.32 -5.59 -12.04
CA GLY A 270 3.69 -7.00 -12.20
C GLY A 270 2.73 -7.96 -11.49
N ALA A 271 3.25 -9.09 -11.04
CA ALA A 271 2.47 -10.07 -10.28
C ALA A 271 2.12 -9.52 -8.89
N CYS A 272 0.91 -9.86 -8.44
CA CYS A 272 0.37 -9.49 -7.12
C CYS A 272 -0.04 -10.76 -6.37
N SER A 273 0.26 -10.80 -5.09
CA SER A 273 -0.25 -11.84 -4.19
C SER A 273 -0.76 -11.22 -2.89
N ALA A 274 -1.84 -11.79 -2.36
CA ALA A 274 -2.33 -11.49 -1.02
C ALA A 274 -1.95 -12.62 -0.08
N THR A 275 -1.31 -12.30 1.01
CA THR A 275 -0.78 -13.28 1.98
C THR A 275 -1.10 -12.87 3.40
N VAL A 276 -1.05 -13.84 4.30
CA VAL A 276 -1.16 -13.62 5.75
C VAL A 276 0.17 -13.09 6.27
N PRO A 277 0.19 -12.07 7.15
CA PRO A 277 1.39 -11.59 7.80
C PRO A 277 2.05 -12.68 8.66
N GLY A 278 3.36 -12.65 8.74
CA GLY A 278 4.17 -13.60 9.51
C GLY A 278 4.89 -14.64 8.63
N GLY A 279 5.80 -15.40 9.21
CA GLY A 279 6.62 -16.39 8.48
C GLY A 279 7.57 -15.74 7.48
N ALA A 280 7.42 -16.06 6.20
CA ALA A 280 8.23 -15.51 5.11
C ALA A 280 7.77 -14.09 4.67
N THR A 281 6.59 -13.67 5.07
CA THR A 281 6.03 -12.33 4.78
C THR A 281 6.25 -11.38 5.95
N SER A 282 6.00 -10.09 5.71
CA SER A 282 6.18 -9.04 6.73
C SER A 282 5.34 -9.29 7.97
N SER A 283 5.97 -9.15 9.15
CA SER A 283 5.24 -9.11 10.42
C SER A 283 4.61 -7.74 10.62
N LEU A 284 3.52 -7.70 11.39
CA LEU A 284 2.87 -6.48 11.81
C LEU A 284 3.44 -6.00 13.16
N MET A 285 3.48 -4.69 13.34
CA MET A 285 3.71 -4.05 14.63
C MET A 285 2.39 -3.45 15.11
N SER A 286 1.79 -4.07 16.12
CA SER A 286 0.52 -3.62 16.71
C SER A 286 0.72 -2.34 17.53
N GLY A 287 -0.22 -1.37 17.41
CA GLY A 287 -0.16 -0.09 18.11
C GLY A 287 0.78 0.95 17.48
N TYR A 288 1.34 0.67 16.31
CA TYR A 288 2.24 1.55 15.58
C TYR A 288 1.62 1.97 14.25
N LEU A 289 1.99 3.17 13.79
CA LEU A 289 1.74 3.65 12.42
C LEU A 289 3.07 3.94 11.72
N GLU A 290 3.11 3.75 10.42
CA GLU A 290 4.27 4.10 9.62
C GLU A 290 4.35 5.61 9.46
N ALA A 291 5.46 6.24 9.90
CA ALA A 291 5.70 7.66 9.66
C ALA A 291 5.99 7.92 8.18
N SER A 292 5.97 9.17 7.76
CA SER A 292 6.47 9.57 6.43
C SER A 292 7.97 9.29 6.31
N ASN A 293 8.44 8.87 5.15
CA ASN A 293 9.87 8.69 4.86
C ASN A 293 10.55 9.98 4.32
N VAL A 294 9.90 11.13 4.46
CA VAL A 294 10.41 12.43 4.02
C VAL A 294 11.47 12.96 4.99
N ASP A 295 12.65 13.28 4.47
CA ASP A 295 13.70 13.99 5.20
C ASP A 295 13.60 15.51 4.91
N LEU A 296 13.15 16.29 5.89
CA LEU A 296 12.98 17.74 5.77
C LEU A 296 14.28 18.46 5.44
N ALA A 297 15.41 18.05 6.02
CA ALA A 297 16.68 18.72 5.79
C ALA A 297 17.13 18.56 4.32
N LYS A 298 16.95 17.36 3.77
CA LYS A 298 17.20 17.06 2.37
C LYS A 298 16.27 17.85 1.46
N GLU A 299 14.96 17.83 1.73
CA GLU A 299 13.95 18.52 0.90
C GLU A 299 14.15 20.03 0.88
N PHE A 300 14.45 20.67 2.02
CA PHE A 300 14.78 22.11 2.05
C PHE A 300 16.05 22.44 1.28
N SER A 301 17.10 21.62 1.39
CA SER A 301 18.32 21.80 0.63
C SER A 301 18.07 21.69 -0.88
N GLU A 302 17.28 20.70 -1.31
CA GLU A 302 16.89 20.54 -2.69
C GLU A 302 15.99 21.68 -3.18
N MET A 303 15.09 22.18 -2.35
CA MET A 303 14.26 23.34 -2.67
C MET A 303 15.12 24.58 -2.97
N ILE A 304 16.08 24.89 -2.09
CA ILE A 304 16.97 26.06 -2.27
C ILE A 304 17.78 25.91 -3.56
N THR A 305 18.35 24.75 -3.82
CA THR A 305 19.15 24.51 -5.05
C THR A 305 18.27 24.59 -6.30
N THR A 306 17.05 24.07 -6.26
CA THR A 306 16.11 24.12 -7.37
C THR A 306 15.60 25.55 -7.63
N GLN A 307 15.32 26.34 -6.57
CA GLN A 307 14.97 27.75 -6.70
C GLN A 307 16.10 28.57 -7.37
N ARG A 308 17.37 28.33 -6.97
CA ARG A 308 18.50 28.93 -7.64
C ARG A 308 18.62 28.53 -9.11
N GLY A 309 18.29 27.27 -9.44
CA GLY A 309 18.21 26.79 -10.82
C GLY A 309 17.12 27.50 -11.64
N VAL A 310 15.95 27.77 -11.05
CA VAL A 310 14.91 28.61 -11.68
C VAL A 310 15.41 30.02 -11.95
N GLN A 311 16.05 30.67 -10.96
CA GLN A 311 16.62 32.02 -11.10
C GLN A 311 17.72 32.10 -12.16
N ALA A 312 18.53 31.03 -12.28
CA ALA A 312 19.60 30.98 -13.30
C ALA A 312 19.04 30.79 -14.72
N ASN A 313 17.87 30.21 -14.88
CA ASN A 313 17.23 30.00 -16.18
C ASN A 313 16.26 31.13 -16.58
N SER A 314 15.89 32.03 -15.65
CA SER A 314 15.09 33.22 -15.92
C SER A 314 15.92 34.40 -16.35
#